data_e6e87f913b3f2b7a16973686bbbb08f7
#
_entry.id   e6e87f913b3f2b7a16973686bbbb08f7
#
_cell.length_a   1.000
_cell.length_b   1.000
_cell.length_c   1.000
_cell.angle_alpha   90.00
_cell.angle_beta   90.00
_cell.angle_gamma   90.00
#
_symmetry.space_group_name_H-M   'P 1'
#
loop_
_entity.id
_entity.type
_entity.pdbx_description
1 polymer ?
#
loop_
_entity_poly.entity_id
_entity_poly.type
_entity_poly.pdbx_seq_one_letter_code
_entity_poly.pdbx_strand_id
1 'polypeptide(L)'
;VQADVSKTTQAESLFAAALQEFGKVDVLVNNAGVMALSTLNETSDDDFNKQFDVNMKGVFNMLRLASTHLNQGGSIINLSTSVVGLKLERYGVYAATKSAVETMSAILSKELRGKDVAVNCVAPGPTETELFTEGKSQEFIDKLANMSPMERLGQPGDIANVVNFLASDEGHWVNGQVLRANGGIV
;
A
#
# COMPACT_ATOMS: atom_id res chain seq x y z
N VAL A 1 7.19 -4.26 -17.95
CA VAL A 1 7.46 -5.63 -17.47
C VAL A 1 6.28 -6.10 -16.64
N GLN A 2 5.69 -7.23 -16.97
CA GLN A 2 4.65 -7.88 -16.16
C GLN A 2 5.33 -8.75 -15.09
N ALA A 3 4.92 -8.64 -13.82
CA ALA A 3 5.48 -9.40 -12.72
C ALA A 3 4.44 -9.65 -11.61
N ASP A 4 4.47 -10.85 -11.04
CA ASP A 4 3.82 -11.17 -9.76
C ASP A 4 4.82 -10.89 -8.63
N VAL A 5 4.58 -9.82 -7.88
CA VAL A 5 5.46 -9.39 -6.79
C VAL A 5 5.55 -10.40 -5.64
N SER A 6 4.58 -11.31 -5.50
CA SER A 6 4.62 -12.41 -4.52
C SER A 6 5.71 -13.44 -4.82
N LYS A 7 6.19 -13.48 -6.06
CA LYS A 7 7.27 -14.37 -6.53
C LYS A 7 8.60 -13.64 -6.50
N THR A 8 9.50 -14.05 -5.61
CA THR A 8 10.80 -13.41 -5.40
C THR A 8 11.57 -13.18 -6.71
N THR A 9 11.65 -14.20 -7.58
CA THR A 9 12.38 -14.09 -8.85
C THR A 9 11.77 -13.10 -9.82
N GLN A 10 10.44 -12.94 -9.82
CA GLN A 10 9.77 -11.95 -10.68
C GLN A 10 9.94 -10.52 -10.13
N ALA A 11 9.91 -10.35 -8.81
CA ALA A 11 10.25 -9.08 -8.18
C ALA A 11 11.70 -8.66 -8.48
N GLU A 12 12.65 -9.58 -8.39
CA GLU A 12 14.06 -9.36 -8.77
C GLU A 12 14.18 -8.96 -10.24
N SER A 13 13.51 -9.68 -11.14
CA SER A 13 13.53 -9.38 -12.58
C SER A 13 12.92 -8.00 -12.88
N LEU A 14 11.84 -7.62 -12.21
CA LEU A 14 11.21 -6.31 -12.36
C LEU A 14 12.18 -5.19 -11.94
N PHE A 15 12.83 -5.33 -10.79
CA PHE A 15 13.76 -4.33 -10.28
C PHE A 15 15.01 -4.22 -11.17
N ALA A 16 15.55 -5.37 -11.60
CA ALA A 16 16.68 -5.43 -12.52
C ALA A 16 16.37 -4.78 -13.88
N ALA A 17 15.16 -4.99 -14.42
CA ALA A 17 14.74 -4.36 -15.66
C ALA A 17 14.67 -2.82 -15.53
N ALA A 18 14.18 -2.30 -14.40
CA ALA A 18 14.16 -0.86 -14.16
C ALA A 18 15.58 -0.29 -14.07
N LEU A 19 16.48 -0.95 -13.37
CA LEU A 19 17.89 -0.54 -13.29
C LEU A 19 18.60 -0.60 -14.64
N GLN A 20 18.31 -1.62 -15.44
CA GLN A 20 18.88 -1.75 -16.79
C GLN A 20 18.40 -0.65 -17.74
N GLU A 21 17.12 -0.29 -17.69
CA GLU A 21 16.52 0.70 -18.59
C GLU A 21 16.86 2.14 -18.19
N PHE A 22 16.82 2.44 -16.90
CA PHE A 22 16.92 3.82 -16.39
C PHE A 22 18.22 4.11 -15.63
N GLY A 23 19.04 3.10 -15.37
CA GLY A 23 20.29 3.21 -14.60
C GLY A 23 20.12 3.40 -13.10
N LYS A 24 18.92 3.78 -12.64
CA LYS A 24 18.59 4.04 -11.25
C LYS A 24 17.11 3.84 -10.95
N VAL A 25 16.79 3.69 -9.66
CA VAL A 25 15.42 3.74 -9.14
C VAL A 25 15.40 4.72 -7.97
N ASP A 26 14.65 5.81 -8.10
CA ASP A 26 14.54 6.86 -7.09
C ASP A 26 13.28 6.70 -6.23
N VAL A 27 12.21 6.16 -6.82
CA VAL A 27 10.91 5.99 -6.13
C VAL A 27 10.38 4.57 -6.32
N LEU A 28 10.00 3.94 -5.22
CA LEU A 28 9.25 2.70 -5.21
C LEU A 28 7.84 2.93 -4.67
N VAL A 29 6.81 2.61 -5.47
CA VAL A 29 5.42 2.61 -5.02
C VAL A 29 4.89 1.17 -5.00
N ASN A 30 4.66 0.62 -3.82
CA ASN A 30 4.04 -0.69 -3.63
C ASN A 30 2.51 -0.55 -3.62
N ASN A 31 1.91 -0.62 -4.80
CA ASN A 31 0.47 -0.46 -5.01
C ASN A 31 -0.26 -1.81 -5.22
N ALA A 32 0.42 -2.83 -5.70
CA ALA A 32 -0.18 -4.14 -5.96
C ALA A 32 -0.86 -4.68 -4.70
N GLY A 33 -2.10 -5.14 -4.84
CA GLY A 33 -2.87 -5.68 -3.73
C GLY A 33 -4.15 -6.38 -4.17
N VAL A 34 -4.61 -7.29 -3.32
CA VAL A 34 -5.86 -8.03 -3.47
C VAL A 34 -6.66 -7.96 -2.18
N MET A 35 -7.98 -8.14 -2.29
CA MET A 35 -8.89 -8.12 -1.15
C MET A 35 -9.93 -9.22 -1.33
N ALA A 36 -10.09 -10.06 -0.30
CA ALA A 36 -11.20 -10.99 -0.13
C ALA A 36 -11.85 -10.72 1.24
N LEU A 37 -13.17 -10.54 1.24
CA LEU A 37 -13.93 -10.16 2.43
C LEU A 37 -14.71 -11.35 2.96
N SER A 38 -14.34 -11.83 4.14
CA SER A 38 -15.02 -12.90 4.86
C SER A 38 -14.82 -12.76 6.37
N THR A 39 -15.70 -13.36 7.17
CA THR A 39 -15.45 -13.51 8.61
C THR A 39 -14.26 -14.46 8.83
N LEU A 40 -13.59 -14.36 9.98
CA LEU A 40 -12.39 -15.18 10.22
C LEU A 40 -12.66 -16.67 10.16
N ASN A 41 -13.83 -17.12 10.61
CA ASN A 41 -14.22 -18.54 10.57
C ASN A 41 -14.63 -19.04 9.19
N GLU A 42 -14.93 -18.14 8.22
CA GLU A 42 -15.32 -18.47 6.84
C GLU A 42 -14.19 -18.25 5.86
N THR A 43 -13.08 -17.62 6.28
CA THR A 43 -11.93 -17.39 5.40
C THR A 43 -11.31 -18.73 5.00
N SER A 44 -11.22 -18.97 3.70
CA SER A 44 -10.50 -20.14 3.17
C SER A 44 -8.98 -19.96 3.30
N ASP A 45 -8.26 -21.08 3.38
CA ASP A 45 -6.80 -21.06 3.37
C ASP A 45 -6.25 -20.42 2.07
N ASP A 46 -6.93 -20.64 0.94
CA ASP A 46 -6.55 -20.04 -0.34
C ASP A 46 -6.67 -18.52 -0.32
N ASP A 47 -7.77 -17.97 0.19
CA ASP A 47 -7.97 -16.53 0.31
C ASP A 47 -7.00 -15.91 1.33
N PHE A 48 -6.75 -16.60 2.43
CA PHE A 48 -5.75 -16.20 3.40
C PHE A 48 -4.36 -16.13 2.76
N ASN A 49 -3.91 -17.22 2.14
CA ASN A 49 -2.59 -17.31 1.52
C ASN A 49 -2.44 -16.29 0.39
N LYS A 50 -3.44 -16.14 -0.48
CA LYS A 50 -3.40 -15.17 -1.58
C LYS A 50 -3.23 -13.75 -1.08
N GLN A 51 -3.96 -13.35 -0.03
CA GLN A 51 -3.85 -12.00 0.53
C GLN A 51 -2.48 -11.79 1.19
N PHE A 52 -1.97 -12.75 1.96
CA PHE A 52 -0.65 -12.67 2.56
C PHE A 52 0.47 -12.67 1.51
N ASP A 53 0.37 -13.53 0.50
CA ASP A 53 1.38 -13.61 -0.57
C ASP A 53 1.47 -12.30 -1.36
N VAL A 54 0.33 -11.73 -1.79
CA VAL A 54 0.36 -10.50 -2.60
C VAL A 54 0.61 -9.27 -1.73
N ASN A 55 -0.21 -9.06 -0.69
CA ASN A 55 -0.22 -7.79 0.05
C ASN A 55 0.97 -7.63 1.01
N MET A 56 1.48 -8.73 1.57
CA MET A 56 2.55 -8.67 2.57
C MET A 56 3.88 -9.17 2.02
N LYS A 57 3.94 -10.41 1.51
CA LYS A 57 5.18 -10.97 0.95
C LYS A 57 5.61 -10.24 -0.32
N GLY A 58 4.67 -9.82 -1.18
CA GLY A 58 4.97 -8.99 -2.35
C GLY A 58 5.64 -7.68 -1.96
N VAL A 59 5.07 -6.96 -0.98
CA VAL A 59 5.68 -5.74 -0.45
C VAL A 59 7.04 -6.03 0.17
N PHE A 60 7.17 -7.09 0.98
CA PHE A 60 8.46 -7.49 1.57
C PHE A 60 9.53 -7.73 0.51
N ASN A 61 9.21 -8.43 -0.60
CA ASN A 61 10.16 -8.68 -1.68
C ASN A 61 10.68 -7.35 -2.28
N MET A 62 9.78 -6.41 -2.54
CA MET A 62 10.14 -5.11 -3.10
C MET A 62 10.90 -4.23 -2.10
N LEU A 63 10.53 -4.22 -0.81
CA LEU A 63 11.25 -3.48 0.23
C LEU A 63 12.68 -4.01 0.39
N ARG A 64 12.88 -5.33 0.37
CA ARG A 64 14.20 -5.95 0.43
C ARG A 64 15.10 -5.51 -0.74
N LEU A 65 14.57 -5.46 -1.95
CA LEU A 65 15.30 -4.99 -3.13
C LEU A 65 15.59 -3.49 -3.05
N ALA A 66 14.61 -2.69 -2.69
CA ALA A 66 14.75 -1.24 -2.53
C ALA A 66 15.78 -0.89 -1.45
N SER A 67 15.83 -1.62 -0.34
CA SER A 67 16.79 -1.38 0.73
C SER A 67 18.26 -1.44 0.27
N THR A 68 18.52 -2.16 -0.83
CA THR A 68 19.87 -2.35 -1.40
C THR A 68 20.10 -1.49 -2.64
N HIS A 69 19.08 -1.31 -3.47
CA HIS A 69 19.24 -0.78 -4.82
C HIS A 69 18.60 0.60 -5.06
N LEU A 70 17.79 1.10 -4.11
CA LEU A 70 17.21 2.43 -4.24
C LEU A 70 18.30 3.52 -4.12
N ASN A 71 18.16 4.55 -4.90
CA ASN A 71 19.08 5.68 -4.89
C ASN A 71 19.04 6.42 -3.55
N GLN A 72 20.15 7.03 -3.16
CA GLN A 72 20.19 7.99 -2.06
C GLN A 72 19.27 9.18 -2.38
N GLY A 73 18.54 9.67 -1.39
CA GLY A 73 17.50 10.70 -1.59
C GLY A 73 16.18 10.14 -2.15
N GLY A 74 16.03 8.82 -2.24
CA GLY A 74 14.83 8.19 -2.78
C GLY A 74 13.67 8.07 -1.80
N SER A 75 12.53 7.64 -2.31
CA SER A 75 11.29 7.46 -1.52
C SER A 75 10.65 6.11 -1.74
N ILE A 76 10.18 5.48 -0.67
CA ILE A 76 9.38 4.25 -0.69
C ILE A 76 7.98 4.58 -0.15
N ILE A 77 6.96 4.32 -0.97
CA ILE A 77 5.56 4.55 -0.61
C ILE A 77 4.79 3.24 -0.70
N ASN A 78 4.22 2.80 0.42
CA ASN A 78 3.45 1.57 0.49
C ASN A 78 1.96 1.89 0.65
N LEU A 79 1.09 1.24 -0.15
CA LEU A 79 -0.36 1.40 -0.02
C LEU A 79 -0.87 0.51 1.12
N SER A 80 -1.31 1.16 2.22
CA SER A 80 -2.07 0.56 3.32
C SER A 80 -3.58 0.75 3.09
N THR A 81 -4.35 0.94 4.14
CA THR A 81 -5.80 1.18 4.14
C THR A 81 -6.28 1.79 5.44
N SER A 82 -7.27 2.67 5.39
CA SER A 82 -7.94 3.19 6.60
C SER A 82 -8.71 2.11 7.39
N VAL A 83 -8.97 0.94 6.79
CA VAL A 83 -9.60 -0.19 7.49
C VAL A 83 -8.77 -0.67 8.68
N VAL A 84 -7.44 -0.49 8.66
CA VAL A 84 -6.57 -0.75 9.83
C VAL A 84 -7.02 0.04 11.06
N GLY A 85 -7.48 1.28 10.88
CA GLY A 85 -8.05 2.09 11.96
C GLY A 85 -9.54 1.80 12.23
N LEU A 86 -10.35 1.63 11.17
CA LEU A 86 -11.80 1.41 11.25
C LEU A 86 -12.18 0.05 11.83
N LYS A 87 -11.39 -0.99 11.59
CA LYS A 87 -11.60 -2.37 12.06
C LYS A 87 -12.98 -2.92 11.69
N LEU A 88 -13.33 -2.78 10.43
CA LEU A 88 -14.62 -3.24 9.92
C LEU A 88 -14.72 -4.76 9.93
N GLU A 89 -15.92 -5.27 10.22
CA GLU A 89 -16.24 -6.70 10.12
C GLU A 89 -15.92 -7.24 8.73
N ARG A 90 -15.48 -8.50 8.63
CA ARG A 90 -15.09 -9.21 7.41
C ARG A 90 -13.77 -8.74 6.77
N TYR A 91 -13.11 -7.71 7.28
CA TYR A 91 -11.82 -7.23 6.78
C TYR A 91 -10.61 -7.81 7.53
N GLY A 92 -10.79 -8.80 8.40
CA GLY A 92 -9.77 -9.25 9.35
C GLY A 92 -8.43 -9.61 8.70
N VAL A 93 -8.43 -10.50 7.71
CA VAL A 93 -7.20 -10.94 7.02
C VAL A 93 -6.59 -9.80 6.20
N TYR A 94 -7.41 -9.07 5.44
CA TYR A 94 -6.94 -7.92 4.67
C TYR A 94 -6.28 -6.86 5.55
N ALA A 95 -6.94 -6.44 6.63
CA ALA A 95 -6.41 -5.46 7.57
C ALA A 95 -5.11 -5.96 8.24
N ALA A 96 -5.00 -7.25 8.56
CA ALA A 96 -3.79 -7.83 9.12
C ALA A 96 -2.60 -7.71 8.15
N THR A 97 -2.79 -8.01 6.86
CA THR A 97 -1.73 -7.84 5.84
C THR A 97 -1.27 -6.39 5.74
N LYS A 98 -2.21 -5.44 5.78
CA LYS A 98 -1.89 -4.01 5.68
C LYS A 98 -1.25 -3.44 6.95
N SER A 99 -1.66 -3.92 8.13
CA SER A 99 -0.97 -3.62 9.41
C SER A 99 0.48 -4.10 9.41
N ALA A 100 0.74 -5.29 8.86
CA ALA A 100 2.09 -5.79 8.70
C ALA A 100 2.94 -4.88 7.80
N VAL A 101 2.37 -4.37 6.70
CA VAL A 101 3.03 -3.41 5.79
C VAL A 101 3.37 -2.10 6.53
N GLU A 102 2.45 -1.55 7.32
CA GLU A 102 2.71 -0.34 8.11
C GLU A 102 3.87 -0.54 9.08
N THR A 103 3.88 -1.69 9.79
CA THR A 103 4.95 -2.03 10.73
C THR A 103 6.30 -2.18 10.03
N MET A 104 6.36 -2.93 8.92
CA MET A 104 7.60 -3.10 8.15
C MET A 104 8.11 -1.76 7.62
N SER A 105 7.24 -0.88 7.16
CA SER A 105 7.60 0.43 6.65
C SER A 105 8.24 1.31 7.74
N ALA A 106 7.62 1.35 8.93
CA ALA A 106 8.12 2.12 10.06
C ALA A 106 9.47 1.59 10.59
N ILE A 107 9.72 0.27 10.50
CA ILE A 107 11.00 -0.33 10.87
C ILE A 107 12.05 -0.01 9.80
N LEU A 108 11.73 -0.22 8.52
CA LEU A 108 12.66 0.02 7.41
C LEU A 108 13.12 1.48 7.35
N SER A 109 12.26 2.45 7.68
CA SER A 109 12.65 3.86 7.75
C SER A 109 13.81 4.12 8.73
N LYS A 110 13.94 3.29 9.77
CA LYS A 110 15.03 3.38 10.76
C LYS A 110 16.25 2.58 10.31
N GLU A 111 16.06 1.45 9.64
CA GLU A 111 17.13 0.60 9.10
C GLU A 111 17.90 1.28 7.96
N LEU A 112 17.24 2.17 7.21
CA LEU A 112 17.85 2.96 6.14
C LEU A 112 18.55 4.23 6.64
N ARG A 113 18.83 4.34 7.93
CA ARG A 113 19.60 5.44 8.51
C ARG A 113 20.90 5.70 7.73
N GLY A 114 21.12 6.96 7.36
CA GLY A 114 22.31 7.40 6.61
C GLY A 114 22.21 7.19 5.09
N LYS A 115 21.14 6.58 4.58
CA LYS A 115 20.89 6.45 3.14
C LYS A 115 20.03 7.58 2.56
N ASP A 116 19.49 8.46 3.41
CA ASP A 116 18.61 9.56 3.00
C ASP A 116 17.42 9.06 2.15
N VAL A 117 16.77 7.96 2.61
CA VAL A 117 15.60 7.37 1.96
C VAL A 117 14.40 7.49 2.88
N ALA A 118 13.33 8.12 2.40
CA ALA A 118 12.07 8.21 3.10
C ALA A 118 11.19 6.96 2.86
N VAL A 119 10.60 6.40 3.91
CA VAL A 119 9.71 5.23 3.83
C VAL A 119 8.39 5.55 4.51
N ASN A 120 7.31 5.59 3.75
CA ASN A 120 5.99 5.95 4.27
C ASN A 120 4.90 5.00 3.77
N CYS A 121 3.77 5.02 4.48
CA CYS A 121 2.53 4.41 4.01
C CYS A 121 1.50 5.49 3.67
N VAL A 122 0.70 5.25 2.65
CA VAL A 122 -0.56 5.96 2.41
C VAL A 122 -1.69 5.01 2.77
N ALA A 123 -2.63 5.46 3.58
CA ALA A 123 -3.81 4.69 4.01
C ALA A 123 -5.10 5.32 3.43
N PRO A 124 -5.51 4.90 2.22
CA PRO A 124 -6.72 5.39 1.58
C PRO A 124 -7.97 5.06 2.39
N GLY A 125 -8.96 5.95 2.31
CA GLY A 125 -10.35 5.64 2.60
C GLY A 125 -11.03 4.86 1.47
N PRO A 126 -12.35 4.66 1.55
CA PRO A 126 -13.14 4.13 0.45
C PRO A 126 -12.92 4.98 -0.80
N THR A 127 -12.29 4.39 -1.82
CA THR A 127 -11.89 5.06 -3.06
C THR A 127 -12.56 4.39 -4.24
N GLU A 128 -13.09 5.16 -5.18
CA GLU A 128 -13.81 4.68 -6.36
C GLU A 128 -12.85 3.96 -7.33
N THR A 129 -12.65 2.67 -7.10
CA THR A 129 -11.83 1.78 -7.90
C THR A 129 -12.58 0.46 -8.10
N GLU A 130 -12.24 -0.31 -9.15
CA GLU A 130 -12.80 -1.64 -9.37
C GLU A 130 -12.62 -2.53 -8.13
N LEU A 131 -11.44 -2.56 -7.53
CA LEU A 131 -11.16 -3.32 -6.32
C LEU A 131 -12.12 -2.99 -5.17
N PHE A 132 -12.56 -1.73 -5.05
CA PHE A 132 -13.47 -1.30 -4.00
C PHE A 132 -14.92 -1.53 -4.37
N THR A 133 -15.35 -1.25 -5.61
CA THR A 133 -16.75 -1.27 -6.02
C THR A 133 -17.25 -2.67 -6.40
N GLU A 134 -16.37 -3.54 -6.87
CA GLU A 134 -16.73 -4.88 -7.31
C GLU A 134 -17.44 -5.68 -6.20
N GLY A 135 -18.59 -6.27 -6.55
CA GLY A 135 -19.38 -7.11 -5.65
C GLY A 135 -20.11 -6.39 -4.51
N LYS A 136 -20.13 -5.05 -4.48
CA LYS A 136 -20.85 -4.26 -3.47
C LYS A 136 -22.12 -3.62 -4.02
N SER A 137 -23.17 -3.55 -3.19
CA SER A 137 -24.39 -2.83 -3.54
C SER A 137 -24.18 -1.33 -3.48
N GLN A 138 -24.96 -0.57 -4.27
CA GLN A 138 -24.93 0.89 -4.25
C GLN A 138 -25.24 1.45 -2.85
N GLU A 139 -26.19 0.87 -2.15
CA GLU A 139 -26.54 1.26 -0.78
C GLU A 139 -25.35 1.15 0.19
N PHE A 140 -24.54 0.08 0.05
CA PHE A 140 -23.34 -0.08 0.88
C PHE A 140 -22.25 0.92 0.51
N ILE A 141 -22.09 1.22 -0.78
CA ILE A 141 -21.16 2.24 -1.28
C ILE A 141 -21.54 3.62 -0.75
N ASP A 142 -22.82 4.00 -0.85
CA ASP A 142 -23.34 5.26 -0.35
C ASP A 142 -23.18 5.39 1.17
N LYS A 143 -23.42 4.29 1.91
CA LYS A 143 -23.17 4.25 3.36
C LYS A 143 -21.71 4.56 3.69
N LEU A 144 -20.77 3.97 2.97
CA LEU A 144 -19.34 4.22 3.20
C LEU A 144 -18.92 5.64 2.78
N ALA A 145 -19.48 6.17 1.70
CA ALA A 145 -19.27 7.55 1.28
C ALA A 145 -19.71 8.53 2.38
N ASN A 146 -20.89 8.31 2.95
CA ASN A 146 -21.46 9.15 4.01
C ASN A 146 -20.77 8.99 5.38
N MET A 147 -19.93 7.98 5.59
CA MET A 147 -19.08 7.88 6.79
C MET A 147 -17.94 8.91 6.79
N SER A 148 -17.53 9.37 5.61
CA SER A 148 -16.54 10.43 5.50
C SER A 148 -17.18 11.80 5.77
N PRO A 149 -16.58 12.68 6.61
CA PRO A 149 -17.00 14.07 6.72
C PRO A 149 -17.07 14.84 5.40
N MET A 150 -16.40 14.37 4.36
CA MET A 150 -16.46 14.95 3.01
C MET A 150 -17.65 14.42 2.18
N GLU A 151 -18.44 13.48 2.73
CA GLU A 151 -19.67 12.90 2.16
C GLU A 151 -19.52 12.37 0.72
N ARG A 152 -18.34 11.84 0.42
CA ARG A 152 -18.03 11.23 -0.89
C ARG A 152 -16.98 10.11 -0.77
N LEU A 153 -16.93 9.25 -1.76
CA LEU A 153 -15.77 8.40 -1.98
C LEU A 153 -14.55 9.25 -2.36
N GLY A 154 -13.37 8.77 -1.99
CA GLY A 154 -12.13 9.27 -2.58
C GLY A 154 -12.07 8.92 -4.07
N GLN A 155 -11.39 9.76 -4.85
CA GLN A 155 -11.06 9.47 -6.23
C GLN A 155 -9.60 8.95 -6.30
N PRO A 156 -9.23 8.14 -7.29
CA PRO A 156 -7.83 7.72 -7.46
C PRO A 156 -6.84 8.89 -7.46
N GLY A 157 -7.25 10.05 -8.00
CA GLY A 157 -6.46 11.28 -7.98
C GLY A 157 -6.21 11.83 -6.57
N ASP A 158 -7.16 11.68 -5.63
CA ASP A 158 -6.95 12.11 -4.24
C ASP A 158 -5.78 11.34 -3.60
N ILE A 159 -5.68 10.05 -3.92
CA ILE A 159 -4.61 9.20 -3.40
C ILE A 159 -3.29 9.46 -4.13
N ALA A 160 -3.34 9.60 -5.47
CA ALA A 160 -2.16 9.88 -6.28
C ALA A 160 -1.49 11.20 -5.89
N ASN A 161 -2.24 12.22 -5.50
CA ASN A 161 -1.69 13.49 -5.04
C ASN A 161 -0.87 13.33 -3.76
N VAL A 162 -1.32 12.49 -2.81
CA VAL A 162 -0.56 12.20 -1.58
C VAL A 162 0.71 11.40 -1.90
N VAL A 163 0.61 10.42 -2.82
CA VAL A 163 1.77 9.64 -3.28
C VAL A 163 2.78 10.56 -3.96
N ASN A 164 2.35 11.46 -4.84
CA ASN A 164 3.21 12.44 -5.52
C ASN A 164 3.92 13.36 -4.52
N PHE A 165 3.21 13.87 -3.51
CA PHE A 165 3.81 14.67 -2.45
C PHE A 165 4.92 13.90 -1.72
N LEU A 166 4.67 12.64 -1.32
CA LEU A 166 5.66 11.81 -0.62
C LEU A 166 6.84 11.39 -1.52
N ALA A 167 6.66 11.41 -2.83
CA ALA A 167 7.71 11.11 -3.81
C ALA A 167 8.53 12.34 -4.22
N SER A 168 8.12 13.54 -3.80
CA SER A 168 8.76 14.81 -4.15
C SER A 168 9.71 15.29 -3.04
N ASP A 169 10.54 16.29 -3.37
CA ASP A 169 11.45 16.93 -2.41
C ASP A 169 10.69 17.58 -1.25
N GLU A 170 9.49 18.12 -1.50
CA GLU A 170 8.64 18.74 -0.48
C GLU A 170 8.15 17.74 0.57
N GLY A 171 7.99 16.47 0.17
CA GLY A 171 7.57 15.39 1.06
C GLY A 171 8.71 14.66 1.76
N HIS A 172 9.96 14.92 1.39
CA HIS A 172 11.10 14.07 1.80
C HIS A 172 11.37 14.04 3.31
N TRP A 173 11.01 15.11 4.05
CA TRP A 173 11.12 15.13 5.53
C TRP A 173 10.04 14.29 6.24
N VAL A 174 9.00 13.87 5.52
CA VAL A 174 8.00 12.91 6.03
C VAL A 174 8.59 11.51 5.93
N ASN A 175 8.90 10.89 7.08
CA ASN A 175 9.53 9.57 7.11
C ASN A 175 8.97 8.71 8.25
N GLY A 176 8.72 7.43 7.98
CA GLY A 176 8.19 6.46 8.94
C GLY A 176 6.72 6.68 9.29
N GLN A 177 5.96 7.38 8.45
CA GLN A 177 4.58 7.79 8.74
C GLN A 177 3.54 6.94 7.99
N VAL A 178 2.32 6.93 8.53
CA VAL A 178 1.13 6.44 7.86
C VAL A 178 0.21 7.64 7.61
N LEU A 179 0.17 8.12 6.37
CA LEU A 179 -0.68 9.25 5.98
C LEU A 179 -2.05 8.73 5.57
N ARG A 180 -3.08 9.14 6.29
CA ARG A 180 -4.47 8.78 6.00
C ARG A 180 -5.05 9.75 4.97
N ALA A 181 -5.28 9.24 3.76
CA ALA A 181 -5.96 9.96 2.67
C ALA A 181 -7.39 9.43 2.55
N ASN A 182 -8.30 9.85 3.44
CA ASN A 182 -9.55 9.15 3.67
C ASN A 182 -10.77 10.07 3.93
N GLY A 183 -10.64 11.37 3.66
CA GLY A 183 -11.74 12.33 3.87
C GLY A 183 -12.16 12.49 5.34
N GLY A 184 -11.32 12.08 6.29
CA GLY A 184 -11.59 12.22 7.72
C GLY A 184 -12.40 11.09 8.35
N ILE A 185 -12.50 9.92 7.69
CA ILE A 185 -13.31 8.79 8.19
C ILE A 185 -12.70 8.13 9.45
N VAL A 186 -11.39 8.25 9.66
CA VAL A 186 -10.68 7.74 10.84
C VAL A 186 -9.34 8.46 11.03
#